data_b43f84901a76450db44af2bda40756cf
#
_entry.id   b43f84901a76450db44af2bda40756cf
#
_cell.length_a   1.000
_cell.length_b   1.000
_cell.length_c   1.000
_cell.angle_alpha   90.00
_cell.angle_beta   90.00
_cell.angle_gamma   90.00
#
_symmetry.space_group_name_H-M   'P 1'
#
loop_
_entity.id
_entity.type
_entity.pdbx_description
1 polymer ?
#
loop_
_entity_poly.entity_id
_entity_poly.type
_entity_poly.pdbx_seq_one_letter_code
_entity_poly.pdbx_strand_id
1 'polypeptide(L)'
;VSDSYPRTWADDSTIQYTEEQNNVYEWSSDSEGIREEKSYVRYRIDIWNRDSTSATTLAVDKAMKVTGLKRTECQDVSDPSGMKHKQMRYEGIIDMDSDEVYWT
;
A
#
# COMPACT_ATOMS: atom_id res chain seq x y z
N VAL A 1 -8.65 12.98 -2.96
CA VAL A 1 -8.85 12.01 -1.88
C VAL A 1 -7.67 12.06 -0.94
N SER A 2 -7.99 12.10 0.33
CA SER A 2 -6.93 11.96 1.31
C SER A 2 -6.38 10.55 1.26
N ASP A 3 -5.09 10.46 1.16
CA ASP A 3 -4.42 9.18 1.03
C ASP A 3 -3.69 8.80 2.30
N SER A 4 -4.00 9.50 3.39
CA SER A 4 -3.28 9.33 4.62
C SER A 4 -4.25 9.20 5.78
N TYR A 5 -4.27 8.01 6.40
CA TYR A 5 -5.19 7.72 7.49
C TYR A 5 -4.44 7.15 8.69
N PRO A 6 -4.15 7.99 9.69
CA PRO A 6 -3.55 7.45 10.91
C PRO A 6 -4.58 6.63 11.67
N ARG A 7 -4.15 5.46 12.13
CA ARG A 7 -4.99 4.58 12.94
C ARG A 7 -4.19 4.04 14.10
N THR A 8 -4.84 3.91 15.25
CA THR A 8 -4.22 3.30 16.41
C THR A 8 -4.56 1.81 16.42
N TRP A 9 -3.54 0.99 16.51
CA TRP A 9 -3.68 -0.46 16.60
C TRP A 9 -3.64 -0.90 18.06
N ALA A 10 -4.07 -2.14 18.32
CA ALA A 10 -4.25 -2.63 19.69
C ALA A 10 -2.99 -2.60 20.57
N ASP A 11 -1.81 -2.61 19.97
CA ASP A 11 -0.52 -2.62 20.69
C ASP A 11 0.12 -1.25 20.78
N ASP A 12 -0.68 -0.20 20.82
CA ASP A 12 -0.18 1.17 20.77
C ASP A 12 0.58 1.48 19.48
N SER A 13 0.38 0.68 18.45
CA SER A 13 0.92 0.97 17.14
C SER A 13 0.03 1.95 16.41
N THR A 14 0.66 2.88 15.70
CA THR A 14 -0.05 3.80 14.80
C THR A 14 0.28 3.40 13.38
N ILE A 15 -0.75 3.27 12.54
CA ILE A 15 -0.59 2.89 11.15
C ILE A 15 -1.12 4.03 10.29
N GLN A 16 -0.32 4.40 9.28
CA GLN A 16 -0.74 5.38 8.29
C GLN A 16 -0.46 4.78 6.92
N TYR A 17 -1.43 4.86 6.02
CA TYR A 17 -1.19 4.43 4.65
C TYR A 17 -1.41 5.57 3.68
N THR A 18 -0.65 5.55 2.59
CA THR A 18 -0.64 6.62 1.59
C THR A 18 -0.62 5.99 0.21
N GLU A 19 -1.53 6.43 -0.66
CA GLU A 19 -1.47 6.05 -2.06
C GLU A 19 -0.45 6.97 -2.73
N GLU A 20 0.71 6.40 -3.11
CA GLU A 20 1.79 7.17 -3.71
C GLU A 20 1.65 7.32 -5.21
N GLN A 21 1.13 6.28 -5.87
CA GLN A 21 0.91 6.30 -7.31
C GLN A 21 -0.36 5.55 -7.67
N ASN A 22 -1.03 6.07 -8.67
CA ASN A 22 -2.19 5.43 -9.29
C ASN A 22 -2.24 5.97 -10.71
N ASN A 23 -1.49 5.31 -11.60
CA ASN A 23 -1.30 5.77 -12.96
C ASN A 23 -1.88 4.79 -13.96
N VAL A 24 -2.35 5.31 -15.08
CA VAL A 24 -2.80 4.47 -16.17
C VAL A 24 -1.65 3.61 -16.65
N TYR A 25 -1.86 2.29 -16.65
CA TYR A 25 -0.87 1.35 -17.12
C TYR A 25 -1.18 0.86 -18.53
N GLU A 26 -2.47 0.67 -18.83
CA GLU A 26 -2.89 0.16 -20.13
C GLU A 26 -4.20 0.82 -20.53
N TRP A 27 -4.29 1.21 -21.78
CA TRP A 27 -5.49 1.78 -22.37
C TRP A 27 -6.14 0.80 -23.32
N SER A 28 -7.46 0.84 -23.39
CA SER A 28 -8.24 0.11 -24.38
C SER A 28 -8.95 1.11 -25.29
N SER A 29 -9.03 0.80 -26.56
CA SER A 29 -9.72 1.64 -27.53
C SER A 29 -10.74 0.80 -28.29
N ASP A 30 -11.98 1.25 -28.31
CA ASP A 30 -13.05 0.56 -29.00
C ASP A 30 -13.96 1.56 -29.72
N SER A 31 -15.12 1.12 -30.18
CA SER A 31 -16.06 2.00 -30.90
C SER A 31 -16.60 3.14 -30.03
N GLU A 32 -16.48 3.04 -28.72
CA GLU A 32 -16.94 4.07 -27.82
C GLU A 32 -15.83 5.03 -27.42
N GLY A 33 -14.58 4.77 -27.81
CA GLY A 33 -13.45 5.61 -27.52
C GLY A 33 -12.35 4.88 -26.76
N ILE A 34 -11.53 5.66 -26.08
CA ILE A 34 -10.39 5.16 -25.33
C ILE A 34 -10.74 5.18 -23.84
N ARG A 35 -10.47 4.07 -23.17
CA ARG A 35 -10.67 3.99 -21.72
C ARG A 35 -9.52 3.28 -21.04
N GLU A 36 -9.34 3.58 -19.76
CA GLU A 36 -8.34 2.94 -18.93
C GLU A 36 -8.78 1.50 -18.61
N GLU A 37 -7.91 0.54 -18.86
CA GLU A 37 -8.18 -0.85 -18.53
C GLU A 37 -7.42 -1.32 -17.30
N LYS A 38 -6.17 -0.88 -17.16
CA LYS A 38 -5.32 -1.29 -16.04
C LYS A 38 -4.63 -0.08 -15.45
N SER A 39 -4.46 -0.13 -14.15
CA SER A 39 -3.81 0.96 -13.41
C SER A 39 -2.68 0.40 -12.57
N TYR A 40 -1.53 1.09 -12.60
CA TYR A 40 -0.42 0.78 -11.71
C TYR A 40 -0.62 1.54 -10.41
N VAL A 41 -0.57 0.82 -9.30
CA VAL A 41 -0.74 1.43 -7.98
C VAL A 41 0.44 1.14 -7.09
N ARG A 42 0.75 2.09 -6.22
CA ARG A 42 1.76 1.93 -5.19
C ARG A 42 1.27 2.55 -3.90
N TYR A 43 1.30 1.77 -2.85
CA TYR A 43 0.89 2.22 -1.52
C TYR A 43 2.06 2.15 -0.57
N ARG A 44 2.18 3.17 0.28
CA ARG A 44 3.15 3.19 1.37
C ARG A 44 2.41 3.02 2.67
N ILE A 45 2.91 2.14 3.53
CA ILE A 45 2.35 1.92 4.85
C ILE A 45 3.44 2.23 5.86
N ASP A 46 3.13 3.13 6.78
CA ASP A 46 4.04 3.51 7.85
C ASP A 46 3.47 3.02 9.17
N ILE A 47 4.31 2.39 9.98
CA ILE A 47 3.93 1.83 11.27
C ILE A 47 4.85 2.40 12.33
N TRP A 48 4.26 2.96 13.38
CA TRP A 48 5.03 3.46 14.53
C TRP A 48 4.64 2.69 15.77
N ASN A 49 5.61 2.34 16.58
CA ASN A 49 5.39 1.71 17.87
C ASN A 49 6.53 2.10 18.80
N ARG A 50 6.20 2.28 20.07
CA ARG A 50 7.19 2.68 21.06
C ARG A 50 8.23 1.59 21.30
N ASP A 51 7.83 0.34 21.28
CA ASP A 51 8.68 -0.80 21.60
C ASP A 51 9.10 -1.62 20.39
N SER A 52 8.15 -2.08 19.59
CA SER A 52 8.44 -2.93 18.42
C SER A 52 7.31 -2.84 17.41
N THR A 53 7.69 -2.83 16.13
CA THR A 53 6.70 -2.84 15.04
C THR A 53 6.45 -4.26 14.51
N SER A 54 7.11 -5.27 15.06
CA SER A 54 7.10 -6.62 14.48
C SER A 54 5.73 -7.24 14.33
N ALA A 55 4.94 -7.24 15.40
CA ALA A 55 3.61 -7.86 15.37
C ALA A 55 2.68 -7.16 14.40
N THR A 56 2.70 -5.82 14.41
CA THR A 56 1.87 -5.02 13.51
C THR A 56 2.33 -5.18 12.07
N THR A 57 3.64 -5.24 11.84
CA THR A 57 4.20 -5.46 10.50
C THR A 57 3.70 -6.77 9.92
N LEU A 58 3.72 -7.85 10.71
CA LEU A 58 3.22 -9.14 10.26
C LEU A 58 1.73 -9.11 9.96
N ALA A 59 0.95 -8.43 10.79
CA ALA A 59 -0.49 -8.31 10.57
C ALA A 59 -0.80 -7.53 9.30
N VAL A 60 -0.08 -6.43 9.06
CA VAL A 60 -0.25 -5.62 7.85
C VAL A 60 0.12 -6.43 6.63
N ASP A 61 1.27 -7.11 6.66
CA ASP A 61 1.71 -7.92 5.53
C ASP A 61 0.70 -9.01 5.19
N LYS A 62 0.17 -9.67 6.21
CA LYS A 62 -0.85 -10.69 6.01
C LYS A 62 -2.11 -10.11 5.36
N ALA A 63 -2.55 -8.94 5.84
CA ALA A 63 -3.72 -8.28 5.28
C ALA A 63 -3.49 -7.85 3.84
N MET A 64 -2.30 -7.32 3.53
CA MET A 64 -1.99 -6.86 2.18
C MET A 64 -1.86 -8.02 1.19
N LYS A 65 -1.44 -9.19 1.65
CA LYS A 65 -1.37 -10.36 0.77
C LYS A 65 -2.73 -10.76 0.23
N VAL A 66 -3.78 -10.50 0.98
CA VAL A 66 -5.14 -10.80 0.52
C VAL A 66 -5.52 -9.94 -0.68
N THR A 67 -4.94 -8.73 -0.79
CA THR A 67 -5.22 -7.85 -1.93
C THR A 67 -4.55 -8.32 -3.22
N GLY A 68 -3.52 -9.17 -3.12
CA GLY A 68 -2.73 -9.58 -4.28
C GLY A 68 -1.59 -8.64 -4.62
N LEU A 69 -1.47 -7.51 -3.95
CA LEU A 69 -0.37 -6.58 -4.17
C LEU A 69 0.94 -7.18 -3.66
N LYS A 70 2.03 -6.85 -4.34
CA LYS A 70 3.34 -7.37 -3.99
C LYS A 70 4.09 -6.37 -3.13
N ARG A 71 4.68 -6.87 -2.04
CA ARG A 71 5.55 -6.03 -1.21
C ARG A 71 6.86 -5.80 -1.93
N THR A 72 7.19 -4.55 -2.16
CA THR A 72 8.41 -4.16 -2.86
C THR A 72 9.45 -3.55 -1.94
N GLU A 73 9.03 -3.12 -0.74
CA GLU A 73 9.94 -2.51 0.23
C GLU A 73 9.44 -2.76 1.64
N CYS A 74 10.38 -2.98 2.54
CA CYS A 74 10.10 -3.10 3.97
C CYS A 74 11.39 -2.72 4.70
N GLN A 75 11.37 -1.59 5.40
CA GLN A 75 12.58 -1.09 6.05
C GLN A 75 12.26 -0.32 7.33
N ASP A 76 13.24 -0.26 8.21
CA ASP A 76 13.17 0.58 9.39
C ASP A 76 13.65 1.97 9.00
N VAL A 77 12.96 2.99 9.51
CA VAL A 77 13.23 4.38 9.21
C VAL A 77 13.50 5.11 10.54
N SER A 78 14.47 6.01 10.54
CA SER A 78 14.72 6.84 11.69
C SER A 78 13.57 7.80 11.91
N ASP A 79 13.16 7.95 13.16
CA ASP A 79 12.09 8.86 13.53
C ASP A 79 12.58 9.81 14.62
N PRO A 80 12.37 11.12 14.44
CA PRO A 80 12.82 12.10 15.44
C PRO A 80 12.19 11.92 16.81
N SER A 81 11.02 11.30 16.89
CA SER A 81 10.34 11.05 18.15
C SER A 81 10.98 9.93 18.97
N GLY A 82 11.90 9.18 18.38
CA GLY A 82 12.49 8.02 19.03
C GLY A 82 11.67 6.76 18.96
N MET A 83 10.49 6.81 18.35
CA MET A 83 9.65 5.63 18.16
C MET A 83 10.24 4.74 17.08
N LYS A 84 9.93 3.44 17.17
CA LYS A 84 10.25 2.53 16.09
C LYS A 84 9.32 2.81 14.92
N HIS A 85 9.89 2.93 13.74
CA HIS A 85 9.14 3.27 12.53
C HIS A 85 9.48 2.28 11.43
N LYS A 86 8.48 1.55 10.97
CA LYS A 86 8.63 0.63 9.84
C LYS A 86 7.90 1.21 8.65
N GLN A 87 8.55 1.20 7.49
CA GLN A 87 7.96 1.69 6.24
C GLN A 87 7.92 0.54 5.25
N MET A 88 6.74 0.33 4.66
CA MET A 88 6.50 -0.74 3.71
C MET A 88 5.85 -0.18 2.46
N ARG A 89 6.18 -0.75 1.30
CA ARG A 89 5.53 -0.40 0.05
C ARG A 89 4.99 -1.64 -0.62
N TYR A 90 3.79 -1.48 -1.20
CA TYR A 90 3.11 -2.52 -1.94
C TYR A 90 2.72 -1.98 -3.30
N GLU A 91 2.91 -2.78 -4.34
CA GLU A 91 2.68 -2.36 -5.71
C GLU A 91 1.95 -3.45 -6.49
N GLY A 92 1.27 -3.03 -7.54
CA GLY A 92 0.62 -3.96 -8.44
C GLY A 92 -0.10 -3.24 -9.56
N ILE A 93 -0.63 -4.04 -10.47
CA ILE A 93 -1.41 -3.55 -11.59
C ILE A 93 -2.83 -4.07 -11.38
N ILE A 94 -3.78 -3.16 -11.32
CA ILE A 94 -5.19 -3.50 -11.08
C ILE A 94 -5.95 -3.39 -12.40
N ASP A 95 -6.70 -4.45 -12.73
CA ASP A 95 -7.63 -4.42 -13.84
C ASP A 95 -8.86 -3.65 -13.40
N MET A 96 -9.18 -2.58 -14.12
CA MET A 96 -10.25 -1.68 -13.72
C MET A 96 -11.65 -2.28 -13.88
N ASP A 97 -11.81 -3.29 -14.71
CA ASP A 97 -13.10 -3.95 -14.91
C ASP A 97 -13.35 -5.06 -13.90
N SER A 98 -12.34 -5.87 -13.63
CA SER A 98 -12.52 -7.07 -12.79
C SER A 98 -11.99 -6.90 -11.37
N ASP A 99 -11.26 -5.82 -11.09
CA ASP A 99 -10.57 -5.58 -9.82
C ASP A 99 -9.50 -6.64 -9.52
N GLU A 100 -9.07 -7.38 -10.53
CA GLU A 100 -7.99 -8.35 -10.35
C GLU A 100 -6.64 -7.63 -10.30
N VAL A 101 -5.73 -8.16 -9.49
CA VAL A 101 -4.40 -7.62 -9.36
C VAL A 101 -3.42 -8.46 -10.16
N TYR A 102 -2.64 -7.81 -10.98
CA TYR A 102 -1.61 -8.45 -11.80
C TYR A 102 -0.25 -7.95 -11.39
N TRP A 103 0.75 -8.77 -11.65
CA TRP A 103 2.12 -8.38 -11.43
C TRP A 103 2.98 -8.91 -12.57
N THR A 104 3.68 -8.02 -13.26
CA THR A 104 4.55 -8.39 -14.37
C THR A 104 6.02 -8.34 -13.99
#